data_6bc997fc5096d3f24c68f9e2ac2c60d1
#
_entry.id   6bc997fc5096d3f24c68f9e2ac2c60d1
#
_cell.length_a   1.000
_cell.length_b   1.000
_cell.length_c   1.000
_cell.angle_alpha   90.00
_cell.angle_beta   90.00
_cell.angle_gamma   90.00
#
_symmetry.space_group_name_H-M   'P 1'
#
loop_
_entity.id
_entity.type
_entity.pdbx_description
1 polymer ?
#
loop_
_entity_poly.entity_id
_entity_poly.type
_entity_poly.pdbx_seq_one_letter_code
_entity_poly.pdbx_strand_id
1 'polypeptide(L)'
;MGALDGISEEIRRVADQVSNAVVGIGQRWGVGSGVVLGKDQVLTNAHNVRGDEVDVTFHDGRIATGRIAGVDVDGDIAVISVETGDLTAIEWATDGVPQLGTPVFALANPGGRGLRVTLGFITGVERSFRGPRGRRITGSVEHDAPLLPGSSGGPIVNAEGRLLGLNTNRLGEGFYLAIPADEALRGQVDGLGRGESKDRVRLGIGVAPMHVARRMRRAVGLPDADGLLVRMVEDDSPAARAGLAEGDLIVLAGGKVVRGIDDLFEALGAADGSIQLIILRGTDERAVDVQLS
;
A
#
# COMPACT_ATOMS: atom_id res chain seq x y z
N MET A 1 13.32 -6.24 -40.73
CA MET A 1 12.79 -6.54 -39.39
C MET A 1 11.33 -6.13 -39.36
N GLY A 2 10.43 -7.03 -39.02
CA GLY A 2 9.00 -6.69 -38.86
C GLY A 2 8.73 -5.93 -37.55
N ALA A 3 7.58 -5.25 -37.46
CA ALA A 3 7.20 -4.53 -36.23
C ALA A 3 7.19 -5.44 -34.98
N LEU A 4 6.80 -6.69 -35.13
CA LEU A 4 6.81 -7.66 -34.01
C LEU A 4 8.23 -8.05 -33.58
N ASP A 5 9.18 -8.09 -34.50
CA ASP A 5 10.59 -8.36 -34.14
C ASP A 5 11.14 -7.22 -33.28
N GLY A 6 10.83 -5.96 -33.65
CA GLY A 6 11.23 -4.79 -32.87
C GLY A 6 10.64 -4.78 -31.45
N ILE A 7 9.36 -5.14 -31.30
CA ILE A 7 8.72 -5.26 -29.98
C ILE A 7 9.41 -6.36 -29.15
N SER A 8 9.70 -7.51 -29.76
CA SER A 8 10.36 -8.61 -29.06
C SER A 8 11.77 -8.26 -28.61
N GLU A 9 12.52 -7.52 -29.44
CA GLU A 9 13.87 -7.03 -29.11
C GLU A 9 13.80 -6.05 -27.94
N GLU A 10 12.82 -5.14 -27.96
CA GLU A 10 12.63 -4.14 -26.89
C GLU A 10 12.30 -4.80 -25.56
N ILE A 11 11.37 -5.76 -25.54
CA ILE A 11 11.02 -6.52 -24.34
C ILE A 11 12.26 -7.22 -23.76
N ARG A 12 13.07 -7.87 -24.60
CA ARG A 12 14.30 -8.54 -24.15
C ARG A 12 15.29 -7.54 -23.59
N ARG A 13 15.52 -6.43 -24.29
CA ARG A 13 16.46 -5.39 -23.87
C ARG A 13 16.11 -4.85 -22.49
N VAL A 14 14.84 -4.48 -22.27
CA VAL A 14 14.38 -4.01 -20.96
C VAL A 14 14.48 -5.09 -19.90
N ALA A 15 14.08 -6.34 -20.22
CA ALA A 15 14.20 -7.45 -19.29
C ALA A 15 15.66 -7.69 -18.86
N ASP A 16 16.61 -7.71 -19.79
CA ASP A 16 18.04 -7.91 -19.52
C ASP A 16 18.60 -6.76 -18.66
N GLN A 17 18.19 -5.53 -18.95
CA GLN A 17 18.65 -4.33 -18.23
C GLN A 17 18.20 -4.32 -16.77
N VAL A 18 16.96 -4.76 -16.49
CA VAL A 18 16.31 -4.58 -15.17
C VAL A 18 16.30 -5.88 -14.35
N SER A 19 16.55 -7.04 -14.97
CA SER A 19 16.43 -8.36 -14.34
C SER A 19 17.12 -8.49 -13.00
N ASN A 20 18.35 -7.99 -12.90
CA ASN A 20 19.17 -8.08 -11.68
C ASN A 20 18.61 -7.27 -10.51
N ALA A 21 17.81 -6.25 -10.79
CA ALA A 21 17.16 -5.44 -9.77
C ALA A 21 15.83 -6.04 -9.28
N VAL A 22 15.27 -7.05 -9.98
CA VAL A 22 13.95 -7.61 -9.62
C VAL A 22 14.12 -8.87 -8.78
N VAL A 23 13.58 -8.85 -7.57
CA VAL A 23 13.70 -9.92 -6.59
C VAL A 23 12.35 -10.57 -6.26
N GLY A 24 12.40 -11.81 -5.80
CA GLY A 24 11.26 -12.49 -5.21
C GLY A 24 11.20 -12.25 -3.71
N ILE A 25 10.00 -12.05 -3.17
CA ILE A 25 9.76 -11.85 -1.75
C ILE A 25 8.96 -13.02 -1.19
N GLY A 26 9.44 -13.57 -0.07
CA GLY A 26 8.78 -14.65 0.67
C GLY A 26 8.90 -16.01 0.00
N GLN A 27 8.56 -17.05 0.78
CA GLN A 27 8.49 -18.45 0.34
C GLN A 27 7.17 -19.05 0.81
N ARG A 28 6.67 -20.06 0.12
CA ARG A 28 5.47 -20.88 0.48
C ARG A 28 4.14 -20.13 0.53
N TRP A 29 3.93 -19.22 1.53
CA TRP A 29 2.67 -18.50 1.73
C TRP A 29 2.95 -16.98 1.77
N GLY A 30 2.28 -16.23 0.89
CA GLY A 30 2.51 -14.80 0.79
C GLY A 30 3.74 -14.48 -0.07
N VAL A 31 3.71 -14.96 -1.31
CA VAL A 31 4.75 -14.65 -2.29
C VAL A 31 4.48 -13.31 -2.97
N GLY A 32 5.51 -12.50 -3.07
CA GLY A 32 5.52 -11.22 -3.75
C GLY A 32 6.76 -11.04 -4.61
N SER A 33 6.92 -9.85 -5.11
CA SER A 33 8.10 -9.37 -5.81
C SER A 33 8.65 -8.13 -5.11
N GLY A 34 9.84 -7.73 -5.46
CA GLY A 34 10.47 -6.51 -4.97
C GLY A 34 11.48 -5.98 -5.97
N VAL A 35 12.04 -4.82 -5.67
CA VAL A 35 13.05 -4.16 -6.50
C VAL A 35 14.20 -3.64 -5.66
N VAL A 36 15.43 -3.85 -6.12
CA VAL A 36 16.65 -3.32 -5.51
C VAL A 36 16.72 -1.82 -5.78
N LEU A 37 16.77 -1.02 -4.71
CA LEU A 37 16.82 0.44 -4.79
C LEU A 37 18.22 1.01 -4.60
N GLY A 38 19.10 0.26 -3.97
CA GLY A 38 20.42 0.70 -3.63
C GLY A 38 21.20 -0.40 -2.90
N LYS A 39 22.35 -0.04 -2.37
CA LYS A 39 23.14 -0.97 -1.58
C LYS A 39 22.32 -1.42 -0.36
N ASP A 40 22.13 -2.73 -0.28
CA ASP A 40 21.49 -3.42 0.83
C ASP A 40 20.02 -2.99 1.10
N GLN A 41 19.33 -2.48 0.07
CA GLN A 41 17.94 -2.06 0.17
C GLN A 41 17.05 -2.63 -0.95
N VAL A 42 15.93 -3.21 -0.55
CA VAL A 42 14.88 -3.72 -1.44
C VAL A 42 13.54 -3.08 -1.07
N LEU A 43 12.85 -2.56 -2.08
CA LEU A 43 11.48 -2.04 -1.96
C LEU A 43 10.48 -3.13 -2.33
N THR A 44 9.40 -3.23 -1.56
CA THR A 44 8.25 -4.08 -1.86
C THR A 44 6.97 -3.50 -1.27
N ASN A 45 5.84 -4.17 -1.45
CA ASN A 45 4.60 -3.78 -0.76
C ASN A 45 4.57 -4.28 0.69
N ALA A 46 3.92 -3.50 1.56
CA ALA A 46 3.75 -3.85 2.96
C ALA A 46 2.99 -5.17 3.16
N HIS A 47 2.04 -5.50 2.27
CA HIS A 47 1.29 -6.74 2.36
C HIS A 47 2.10 -7.99 1.99
N ASN A 48 3.29 -7.83 1.39
CA ASN A 48 4.22 -8.93 1.09
C ASN A 48 5.07 -9.34 2.29
N VAL A 49 5.15 -8.49 3.33
CA VAL A 49 6.01 -8.73 4.50
C VAL A 49 5.18 -9.05 5.73
N ARG A 50 5.71 -9.95 6.58
CA ARG A 50 5.09 -10.33 7.85
C ARG A 50 6.18 -10.59 8.88
N GLY A 51 6.00 -10.04 10.08
CA GLY A 51 7.04 -10.10 11.12
C GLY A 51 8.22 -9.21 10.80
N ASP A 52 9.38 -9.54 11.34
CA ASP A 52 10.59 -8.71 11.30
C ASP A 52 11.58 -9.11 10.20
N GLU A 53 11.42 -10.31 9.64
CA GLU A 53 12.32 -10.89 8.64
C GLU A 53 11.54 -11.52 7.48
N VAL A 54 12.13 -11.51 6.29
CA VAL A 54 11.56 -12.11 5.09
C VAL A 54 12.67 -12.62 4.17
N ASP A 55 12.43 -13.74 3.49
CA ASP A 55 13.34 -14.24 2.48
C ASP A 55 13.24 -13.43 1.18
N VAL A 56 14.40 -13.05 0.66
CA VAL A 56 14.59 -12.36 -0.61
C VAL A 56 15.34 -13.29 -1.55
N THR A 57 14.73 -13.62 -2.69
CA THR A 57 15.36 -14.45 -3.73
C THR A 57 15.80 -13.55 -4.88
N PHE A 58 17.10 -13.51 -5.14
CA PHE A 58 17.69 -12.72 -6.21
C PHE A 58 17.57 -13.42 -7.57
N HIS A 59 17.89 -12.67 -8.64
CA HIS A 59 17.81 -13.17 -10.02
C HIS A 59 18.70 -14.39 -10.29
N ASP A 60 19.88 -14.45 -9.66
CA ASP A 60 20.84 -15.56 -9.75
C ASP A 60 20.42 -16.81 -8.95
N GLY A 61 19.29 -16.77 -8.26
CA GLY A 61 18.78 -17.85 -7.42
C GLY A 61 19.33 -17.82 -5.98
N ARG A 62 20.21 -16.90 -5.62
CA ARG A 62 20.66 -16.68 -4.25
C ARG A 62 19.48 -16.26 -3.38
N ILE A 63 19.40 -16.84 -2.19
CA ILE A 63 18.38 -16.49 -1.17
C ILE A 63 19.11 -15.87 0.01
N ALA A 64 18.61 -14.74 0.49
CA ALA A 64 19.07 -14.13 1.73
C ALA A 64 17.87 -13.73 2.59
N THR A 65 18.00 -13.90 3.89
CA THR A 65 17.01 -13.40 4.84
C THR A 65 17.26 -11.92 5.07
N GLY A 66 16.29 -11.09 4.69
CA GLY A 66 16.30 -9.65 4.90
C GLY A 66 15.51 -9.27 6.14
N ARG A 67 15.93 -8.19 6.81
CA ARG A 67 15.23 -7.60 7.93
C ARG A 67 14.37 -6.43 7.44
N ILE A 68 13.18 -6.29 7.97
CA ILE A 68 12.31 -5.17 7.67
C ILE A 68 12.92 -3.89 8.28
N ALA A 69 13.40 -2.97 7.43
CA ALA A 69 13.94 -1.69 7.86
C ALA A 69 12.82 -0.73 8.27
N GLY A 70 11.75 -0.70 7.50
CA GLY A 70 10.58 0.09 7.81
C GLY A 70 9.36 -0.28 6.97
N VAL A 71 8.18 0.02 7.49
CA VAL A 71 6.89 -0.28 6.85
C VAL A 71 5.96 0.92 6.95
N ASP A 72 5.35 1.30 5.84
CA ASP A 72 4.14 2.10 5.79
C ASP A 72 2.98 1.22 5.29
N VAL A 73 2.21 0.70 6.23
CA VAL A 73 1.07 -0.18 5.90
C VAL A 73 -0.06 0.58 5.19
N ASP A 74 -0.20 1.86 5.48
CA ASP A 74 -1.25 2.69 4.89
C ASP A 74 -0.93 3.09 3.45
N GLY A 75 0.36 3.30 3.14
CA GLY A 75 0.86 3.50 1.78
C GLY A 75 1.15 2.20 1.03
N ASP A 76 1.03 1.04 1.70
CA ASP A 76 1.35 -0.29 1.16
C ASP A 76 2.82 -0.42 0.70
N ILE A 77 3.76 0.16 1.45
CA ILE A 77 5.19 0.19 1.14
C ILE A 77 5.99 -0.41 2.29
N ALA A 78 7.02 -1.21 1.95
CA ALA A 78 8.01 -1.73 2.88
C ALA A 78 9.41 -1.66 2.29
N VAL A 79 10.39 -1.33 3.13
CA VAL A 79 11.82 -1.39 2.80
C VAL A 79 12.45 -2.52 3.60
N ILE A 80 13.19 -3.36 2.89
CA ILE A 80 13.90 -4.51 3.44
C ILE A 80 15.40 -4.21 3.38
N SER A 81 16.09 -4.36 4.51
CA SER A 81 17.54 -4.35 4.57
C SER A 81 18.04 -5.77 4.35
N VAL A 82 18.79 -5.99 3.26
CA VAL A 82 19.31 -7.30 2.87
C VAL A 82 20.58 -7.11 2.04
N GLU A 83 21.57 -7.96 2.25
CA GLU A 83 22.83 -7.90 1.48
C GLU A 83 22.56 -8.14 -0.01
N THR A 84 22.64 -7.07 -0.81
CA THR A 84 22.43 -7.11 -2.27
C THR A 84 23.69 -7.47 -3.05
N GLY A 85 24.88 -7.36 -2.44
CA GLY A 85 26.15 -7.54 -3.13
C GLY A 85 26.39 -6.43 -4.19
N ASP A 86 26.89 -6.84 -5.36
CA ASP A 86 27.20 -5.92 -6.46
C ASP A 86 26.01 -5.67 -7.40
N LEU A 87 24.75 -5.92 -6.95
CA LEU A 87 23.58 -5.69 -7.77
C LEU A 87 23.36 -4.20 -8.04
N THR A 88 23.08 -3.88 -9.28
CA THR A 88 22.75 -2.52 -9.68
C THR A 88 21.33 -2.18 -9.25
N ALA A 89 21.19 -1.06 -8.57
CA ALA A 89 19.88 -0.50 -8.24
C ALA A 89 19.10 -0.11 -9.50
N ILE A 90 17.78 -0.20 -9.42
CA ILE A 90 16.93 0.34 -10.48
C ILE A 90 17.02 1.87 -10.52
N GLU A 91 17.14 2.45 -11.70
CA GLU A 91 17.07 3.88 -11.86
C GLU A 91 15.63 4.37 -11.79
N TRP A 92 15.39 5.50 -11.13
CA TRP A 92 14.07 6.13 -11.08
C TRP A 92 13.85 6.98 -12.33
N ALA A 93 12.63 6.95 -12.87
CA ALA A 93 12.25 7.90 -13.92
C ALA A 93 12.21 9.32 -13.32
N THR A 94 12.68 10.28 -14.11
CA THR A 94 12.76 11.71 -13.72
C THR A 94 11.68 12.56 -14.40
N ASP A 95 10.90 11.95 -15.30
CA ASP A 95 9.98 12.66 -16.19
C ASP A 95 8.59 12.90 -15.58
N GLY A 96 8.47 12.65 -14.25
CA GLY A 96 7.21 12.80 -13.52
C GLY A 96 6.26 11.61 -13.71
N VAL A 97 4.97 11.85 -13.41
CA VAL A 97 3.92 10.81 -13.53
C VAL A 97 3.72 10.47 -15.02
N PRO A 98 3.72 9.17 -15.39
CA PRO A 98 3.55 8.77 -16.77
C PRO A 98 2.19 9.17 -17.32
N GLN A 99 2.15 9.50 -18.62
CA GLN A 99 0.93 9.93 -19.29
C GLN A 99 0.12 8.73 -19.81
N LEU A 100 -1.16 8.96 -20.09
CA LEU A 100 -2.02 7.97 -20.76
C LEU A 100 -1.41 7.54 -22.10
N GLY A 101 -1.42 6.21 -22.35
CA GLY A 101 -0.85 5.64 -23.57
C GLY A 101 0.67 5.45 -23.52
N THR A 102 1.35 5.82 -22.44
CA THR A 102 2.78 5.50 -22.26
C THR A 102 2.96 4.00 -22.20
N PRO A 103 3.85 3.39 -23.04
CA PRO A 103 4.16 1.97 -22.95
C PRO A 103 4.90 1.68 -21.63
N VAL A 104 4.54 0.57 -21.00
CA VAL A 104 5.16 0.11 -19.75
C VAL A 104 5.51 -1.35 -19.81
N PHE A 105 6.63 -1.70 -19.21
CA PHE A 105 7.05 -3.07 -18.98
C PHE A 105 6.85 -3.37 -17.49
N ALA A 106 6.00 -4.35 -17.20
CA ALA A 106 5.78 -4.81 -15.84
C ALA A 106 6.65 -6.05 -15.59
N LEU A 107 7.51 -5.98 -14.57
CA LEU A 107 8.39 -7.06 -14.20
C LEU A 107 8.05 -7.61 -12.82
N ALA A 108 8.27 -8.89 -12.64
CA ALA A 108 8.06 -9.58 -11.38
C ALA A 108 8.90 -10.84 -11.27
N ASN A 109 9.21 -11.25 -10.04
CA ASN A 109 9.83 -12.53 -9.71
C ASN A 109 9.06 -13.20 -8.56
N PRO A 110 7.84 -13.70 -8.80
CA PRO A 110 6.94 -14.17 -7.75
C PRO A 110 7.56 -15.23 -6.85
N GLY A 111 7.96 -14.86 -5.63
CA GLY A 111 8.59 -15.77 -4.67
C GLY A 111 9.87 -16.43 -5.20
N GLY A 112 10.61 -15.76 -6.08
CA GLY A 112 11.88 -16.28 -6.63
C GLY A 112 11.72 -17.40 -7.67
N ARG A 113 10.55 -17.54 -8.30
CA ARG A 113 10.27 -18.62 -9.28
C ARG A 113 10.64 -18.29 -10.73
N GLY A 114 11.37 -17.23 -10.92
CA GLY A 114 11.85 -16.75 -12.22
C GLY A 114 11.23 -15.43 -12.64
N LEU A 115 12.03 -14.65 -13.34
CA LEU A 115 11.62 -13.35 -13.88
C LEU A 115 10.49 -13.50 -14.88
N ARG A 116 9.55 -12.60 -14.81
CA ARG A 116 8.48 -12.40 -15.78
C ARG A 116 8.47 -10.97 -16.24
N VAL A 117 8.27 -10.75 -17.51
CA VAL A 117 8.10 -9.44 -18.12
C VAL A 117 6.87 -9.45 -19.01
N THR A 118 6.07 -8.40 -18.93
CA THR A 118 4.91 -8.17 -19.80
C THR A 118 4.92 -6.73 -20.26
N LEU A 119 4.37 -6.51 -21.46
CA LEU A 119 4.21 -5.19 -22.05
C LEU A 119 2.74 -4.78 -22.00
N GLY A 120 2.48 -3.53 -21.67
CA GLY A 120 1.18 -2.87 -21.71
C GLY A 120 1.32 -1.37 -21.80
N PHE A 121 0.25 -0.67 -21.45
CA PHE A 121 0.17 0.79 -21.53
C PHE A 121 -0.43 1.35 -20.25
N ILE A 122 -0.11 2.61 -19.96
CA ILE A 122 -0.80 3.39 -18.93
C ILE A 122 -2.23 3.68 -19.43
N THR A 123 -3.22 3.19 -18.70
CA THR A 123 -4.65 3.32 -19.01
C THR A 123 -5.37 4.31 -18.11
N GLY A 124 -4.74 4.72 -16.99
CA GLY A 124 -5.28 5.69 -16.08
C GLY A 124 -4.23 6.29 -15.14
N VAL A 125 -4.48 7.52 -14.74
CA VAL A 125 -3.68 8.23 -13.73
C VAL A 125 -4.60 8.76 -12.64
N GLU A 126 -4.03 9.21 -11.51
CA GLU A 126 -4.79 9.73 -10.37
C GLU A 126 -5.88 8.75 -9.87
N ARG A 127 -5.61 7.45 -10.01
CA ARG A 127 -6.51 6.41 -9.51
C ARG A 127 -6.41 6.28 -8.00
N SER A 128 -7.43 5.66 -7.42
CA SER A 128 -7.43 5.37 -5.99
C SER A 128 -7.97 3.98 -5.73
N PHE A 129 -7.39 3.33 -4.73
CA PHE A 129 -7.83 2.02 -4.26
C PHE A 129 -7.75 1.95 -2.74
N ARG A 130 -8.32 0.88 -2.16
CA ARG A 130 -8.16 0.59 -0.74
C ARG A 130 -6.99 -0.34 -0.53
N GLY A 131 -6.02 0.13 0.23
CA GLY A 131 -4.88 -0.67 0.68
C GLY A 131 -5.32 -1.84 1.57
N PRO A 132 -4.37 -2.70 1.99
CA PRO A 132 -4.64 -3.94 2.71
C PRO A 132 -5.47 -3.79 4.00
N ARG A 133 -5.41 -2.62 4.61
CA ARG A 133 -6.14 -2.28 5.85
C ARG A 133 -7.29 -1.30 5.65
N GLY A 134 -7.75 -1.16 4.40
CA GLY A 134 -8.92 -0.37 4.06
C GLY A 134 -8.70 1.14 3.90
N ARG A 135 -7.49 1.67 4.13
CA ARG A 135 -7.17 3.07 3.84
C ARG A 135 -7.12 3.32 2.35
N ARG A 136 -7.61 4.48 1.92
CA ARG A 136 -7.58 4.89 0.52
C ARG A 136 -6.18 5.37 0.15
N ILE A 137 -5.56 4.70 -0.83
CA ILE A 137 -4.34 5.12 -1.50
C ILE A 137 -4.76 5.87 -2.75
N THR A 138 -4.27 7.10 -2.95
CA THR A 138 -4.60 7.97 -4.07
C THR A 138 -3.36 8.22 -4.93
N GLY A 139 -3.56 8.77 -6.14
CA GLY A 139 -2.47 9.09 -7.06
C GLY A 139 -1.93 7.90 -7.83
N SER A 140 -2.53 6.71 -7.70
CA SER A 140 -2.03 5.51 -8.36
C SER A 140 -2.17 5.58 -9.88
N VAL A 141 -1.24 4.89 -10.55
CA VAL A 141 -1.22 4.71 -11.99
C VAL A 141 -1.87 3.38 -12.35
N GLU A 142 -2.77 3.38 -13.32
CA GLU A 142 -3.41 2.18 -13.86
C GLU A 142 -2.74 1.77 -15.18
N HIS A 143 -2.51 0.48 -15.36
CA HIS A 143 -1.96 -0.09 -16.59
C HIS A 143 -2.59 -1.45 -16.91
N ASP A 144 -2.45 -1.90 -18.18
CA ASP A 144 -3.01 -3.15 -18.69
C ASP A 144 -1.95 -4.22 -18.97
N ALA A 145 -0.67 -4.01 -18.60
CA ALA A 145 0.36 -5.04 -18.70
C ALA A 145 -0.04 -6.26 -17.84
N PRO A 146 -0.22 -7.47 -18.44
CA PRO A 146 -0.76 -8.62 -17.70
C PRO A 146 0.13 -9.05 -16.55
N LEU A 147 -0.45 -9.22 -15.36
CA LEU A 147 0.25 -9.66 -14.15
C LEU A 147 -0.37 -10.95 -13.59
N LEU A 148 0.48 -11.78 -13.01
CA LEU A 148 0.09 -12.98 -12.28
C LEU A 148 0.14 -12.76 -10.76
N PRO A 149 -0.53 -13.61 -9.97
CA PRO A 149 -0.39 -13.59 -8.51
C PRO A 149 1.09 -13.60 -8.08
N GLY A 150 1.43 -12.76 -7.10
CA GLY A 150 2.79 -12.57 -6.62
C GLY A 150 3.60 -11.49 -7.36
N SER A 151 2.98 -10.76 -8.30
CA SER A 151 3.64 -9.62 -8.98
C SER A 151 3.62 -8.33 -8.16
N SER A 152 2.84 -8.25 -7.09
CA SER A 152 2.84 -7.11 -6.18
C SER A 152 4.25 -6.86 -5.64
N GLY A 153 4.68 -5.60 -5.63
CA GLY A 153 6.04 -5.18 -5.27
C GLY A 153 7.04 -5.24 -6.43
N GLY A 154 6.67 -5.80 -7.57
CA GLY A 154 7.50 -5.74 -8.78
C GLY A 154 7.37 -4.38 -9.47
N PRO A 155 8.41 -3.92 -10.20
CA PRO A 155 8.40 -2.62 -10.87
C PRO A 155 7.54 -2.61 -12.13
N ILE A 156 6.99 -1.42 -12.45
CA ILE A 156 6.71 -1.03 -13.83
C ILE A 156 7.79 -0.05 -14.28
N VAL A 157 8.31 -0.24 -15.47
CA VAL A 157 9.40 0.57 -16.02
C VAL A 157 9.06 1.10 -17.41
N ASN A 158 9.70 2.21 -17.80
CA ASN A 158 9.64 2.72 -19.17
C ASN A 158 10.57 1.94 -20.12
N ALA A 159 10.63 2.36 -21.39
CA ALA A 159 11.51 1.77 -22.38
C ALA A 159 12.99 1.86 -22.01
N GLU A 160 13.42 2.87 -21.27
CA GLU A 160 14.79 3.02 -20.78
C GLU A 160 15.09 2.17 -19.54
N GLY A 161 14.16 1.33 -19.07
CA GLY A 161 14.31 0.51 -17.87
C GLY A 161 14.23 1.28 -16.56
N ARG A 162 13.74 2.53 -16.59
CA ARG A 162 13.59 3.35 -15.39
C ARG A 162 12.27 3.12 -14.69
N LEU A 163 12.30 3.10 -13.36
CA LEU A 163 11.16 2.84 -12.50
C LEU A 163 10.08 3.93 -12.64
N LEU A 164 8.90 3.53 -13.08
CA LEU A 164 7.70 4.37 -13.16
C LEU A 164 6.77 4.15 -11.96
N GLY A 165 6.84 2.98 -11.33
CA GLY A 165 5.99 2.65 -10.19
C GLY A 165 6.17 1.22 -9.70
N LEU A 166 5.50 0.92 -8.58
CA LEU A 166 5.51 -0.37 -7.92
C LEU A 166 4.13 -1.02 -8.04
N ASN A 167 4.03 -2.17 -8.70
CA ASN A 167 2.77 -2.92 -8.80
C ASN A 167 2.22 -3.23 -7.41
N THR A 168 0.92 -3.01 -7.19
CA THR A 168 0.31 -3.27 -5.90
C THR A 168 -1.01 -4.03 -5.98
N ASN A 169 -2.01 -3.53 -6.68
CA ASN A 169 -3.36 -4.08 -6.64
C ASN A 169 -3.90 -4.37 -8.04
N ARG A 170 -4.91 -5.24 -8.10
CA ARG A 170 -5.65 -5.55 -9.32
C ARG A 170 -7.01 -4.85 -9.30
N LEU A 171 -7.33 -4.10 -10.36
CA LEU A 171 -8.58 -3.38 -10.52
C LEU A 171 -9.52 -4.12 -11.49
N GLY A 172 -9.99 -5.32 -11.11
CA GLY A 172 -10.81 -6.15 -11.99
C GLY A 172 -10.01 -6.96 -13.02
N GLU A 173 -10.63 -7.34 -14.15
CA GLU A 173 -9.98 -8.15 -15.17
C GLU A 173 -9.14 -7.28 -16.12
N GLY A 174 -7.83 -7.57 -16.19
CA GLY A 174 -6.91 -6.95 -17.15
C GLY A 174 -6.37 -5.55 -16.77
N PHE A 175 -6.75 -4.98 -15.62
CA PHE A 175 -6.25 -3.70 -15.15
C PHE A 175 -5.56 -3.82 -13.79
N TYR A 176 -4.43 -3.18 -13.66
CA TYR A 176 -3.58 -3.23 -12.48
C TYR A 176 -3.19 -1.82 -12.04
N LEU A 177 -2.94 -1.67 -10.74
CA LEU A 177 -2.54 -0.41 -10.15
C LEU A 177 -1.09 -0.49 -9.68
N ALA A 178 -0.36 0.59 -9.90
CA ALA A 178 0.98 0.80 -9.39
C ALA A 178 1.04 2.08 -8.56
N ILE A 179 1.80 2.05 -7.48
CA ILE A 179 2.17 3.24 -6.71
C ILE A 179 3.23 3.96 -7.52
N PRO A 180 3.04 5.25 -7.90
CA PRO A 180 3.97 5.96 -8.77
C PRO A 180 5.32 6.15 -8.11
N ALA A 181 6.39 6.04 -8.91
CA ALA A 181 7.76 6.28 -8.47
C ALA A 181 8.10 7.78 -8.56
N ASP A 182 7.44 8.57 -7.74
CA ASP A 182 7.60 10.02 -7.64
C ASP A 182 8.50 10.44 -6.46
N GLU A 183 8.70 11.75 -6.29
CA GLU A 183 9.48 12.29 -5.17
C GLU A 183 8.85 11.97 -3.80
N ALA A 184 7.53 11.85 -3.71
CA ALA A 184 6.84 11.51 -2.48
C ALA A 184 7.18 10.07 -2.05
N LEU A 185 7.11 9.10 -2.99
CA LEU A 185 7.54 7.73 -2.74
C LEU A 185 9.02 7.67 -2.39
N ARG A 186 9.88 8.41 -3.09
CA ARG A 186 11.32 8.43 -2.81
C ARG A 186 11.61 8.91 -1.38
N GLY A 187 11.03 10.04 -0.96
CA GLY A 187 11.18 10.54 0.39
C GLY A 187 10.65 9.58 1.47
N GLN A 188 9.55 8.89 1.18
CA GLN A 188 8.99 7.86 2.05
C GLN A 188 9.93 6.65 2.18
N VAL A 189 10.47 6.15 1.08
CA VAL A 189 11.43 5.04 1.04
C VAL A 189 12.69 5.39 1.81
N ASP A 190 13.23 6.59 1.63
CA ASP A 190 14.40 7.06 2.37
C ASP A 190 14.16 7.10 3.89
N GLY A 191 12.99 7.56 4.32
CA GLY A 191 12.57 7.53 5.72
C GLY A 191 12.47 6.10 6.27
N LEU A 192 11.75 5.22 5.57
CA LEU A 192 11.60 3.82 5.95
C LEU A 192 12.95 3.09 6.01
N GLY A 193 13.87 3.39 5.08
CA GLY A 193 15.22 2.82 5.06
C GLY A 193 16.08 3.23 6.28
N ARG A 194 15.77 4.37 6.92
CA ARG A 194 16.38 4.82 8.18
C ARG A 194 15.68 4.28 9.42
N GLY A 195 14.66 3.45 9.26
CA GLY A 195 13.87 2.92 10.38
C GLY A 195 12.73 3.84 10.85
N GLU A 196 12.42 4.88 10.08
CA GLU A 196 11.29 5.78 10.35
C GLU A 196 9.96 5.13 9.93
N SER A 197 9.62 3.99 10.55
CA SER A 197 8.30 3.40 10.37
C SER A 197 7.26 4.36 10.89
N LYS A 198 6.22 4.63 10.10
CA LYS A 198 5.06 5.35 10.61
C LYS A 198 4.31 4.38 11.52
N ASP A 199 4.56 4.48 12.83
CA ASP A 199 3.73 3.81 13.81
C ASP A 199 2.29 4.23 13.60
N ARG A 200 1.46 3.25 13.42
CA ARG A 200 0.08 3.49 13.06
C ARG A 200 -0.69 4.00 14.25
N VAL A 201 -1.20 5.21 14.14
CA VAL A 201 -2.23 5.72 15.05
C VAL A 201 -3.49 4.85 14.88
N ARG A 202 -3.79 4.02 15.88
CA ARG A 202 -4.94 3.11 15.90
C ARG A 202 -5.85 3.43 17.06
N LEU A 203 -7.16 3.42 16.82
CA LEU A 203 -8.15 3.45 17.89
C LEU A 203 -8.38 2.05 18.51
N GLY A 204 -8.22 1.00 17.72
CA GLY A 204 -8.57 -0.37 18.12
C GLY A 204 -10.08 -0.60 18.14
N ILE A 205 -10.78 -0.16 17.09
CA ILE A 205 -12.22 -0.35 16.92
C ILE A 205 -12.56 -0.98 15.57
N GLY A 206 -13.60 -1.80 15.58
CA GLY A 206 -14.32 -2.20 14.36
C GLY A 206 -15.56 -1.34 14.18
N VAL A 207 -15.77 -0.80 12.99
CA VAL A 207 -16.90 0.10 12.72
C VAL A 207 -17.79 -0.38 11.57
N ALA A 208 -19.07 -0.06 11.65
CA ALA A 208 -20.01 -0.24 10.55
C ALA A 208 -20.23 1.09 9.82
N PRO A 209 -20.37 1.05 8.47
CA PRO A 209 -20.59 2.24 7.66
C PRO A 209 -21.96 2.85 7.92
N MET A 210 -22.12 4.13 7.58
CA MET A 210 -23.30 4.97 7.86
C MET A 210 -24.63 4.31 7.51
N HIS A 211 -24.75 3.67 6.34
CA HIS A 211 -26.03 3.04 5.93
C HIS A 211 -26.43 1.86 6.84
N VAL A 212 -25.44 1.13 7.36
CA VAL A 212 -25.67 0.05 8.36
C VAL A 212 -26.00 0.67 9.71
N ALA A 213 -25.29 1.71 10.13
CA ALA A 213 -25.50 2.43 11.37
C ALA A 213 -26.95 2.95 11.45
N ARG A 214 -27.42 3.66 10.41
CA ARG A 214 -28.82 4.14 10.34
C ARG A 214 -29.85 3.01 10.48
N ARG A 215 -29.66 1.89 9.76
CA ARG A 215 -30.57 0.74 9.83
C ARG A 215 -30.60 0.14 11.25
N MET A 216 -29.45 0.01 11.89
CA MET A 216 -29.36 -0.56 13.24
C MET A 216 -29.97 0.36 14.29
N ARG A 217 -29.74 1.67 14.20
CA ARG A 217 -30.36 2.67 15.11
C ARG A 217 -31.86 2.65 15.02
N ARG A 218 -32.44 2.63 13.81
CA ARG A 218 -33.89 2.51 13.62
C ARG A 218 -34.46 1.22 14.20
N ALA A 219 -33.74 0.10 14.07
CA ALA A 219 -34.21 -1.20 14.59
C ALA A 219 -34.35 -1.21 16.11
N VAL A 220 -33.64 -0.34 16.83
CA VAL A 220 -33.74 -0.19 18.30
C VAL A 220 -34.47 1.10 18.73
N GLY A 221 -35.15 1.76 17.80
CA GLY A 221 -36.00 2.95 18.10
C GLY A 221 -35.21 4.26 18.29
N LEU A 222 -33.93 4.29 17.92
CA LEU A 222 -33.11 5.51 18.00
C LEU A 222 -33.30 6.37 16.74
N PRO A 223 -33.23 7.72 16.88
CA PRO A 223 -33.31 8.62 15.74
C PRO A 223 -32.16 8.41 14.75
N ASP A 224 -32.43 8.73 13.47
CA ASP A 224 -31.44 8.71 12.43
C ASP A 224 -30.30 9.70 12.76
N ALA A 225 -29.06 9.24 12.63
CA ALA A 225 -27.87 10.07 12.74
C ALA A 225 -26.79 9.52 11.81
N ASP A 226 -25.97 10.43 11.29
CA ASP A 226 -24.85 10.12 10.43
C ASP A 226 -23.59 9.90 11.26
N GLY A 227 -22.81 8.89 10.89
CA GLY A 227 -21.56 8.56 11.58
C GLY A 227 -21.16 7.11 11.37
N LEU A 228 -20.08 6.72 12.02
CA LEU A 228 -19.57 5.36 12.06
C LEU A 228 -19.97 4.69 13.37
N LEU A 229 -20.72 3.59 13.27
CA LEU A 229 -21.18 2.84 14.44
C LEU A 229 -20.06 1.89 14.91
N VAL A 230 -19.61 2.04 16.15
CA VAL A 230 -18.65 1.14 16.79
C VAL A 230 -19.33 -0.23 17.00
N ARG A 231 -18.72 -1.28 16.45
CA ARG A 231 -19.19 -2.67 16.51
C ARG A 231 -18.33 -3.56 17.37
N MET A 232 -17.10 -3.14 17.60
CA MET A 232 -16.13 -3.86 18.41
C MET A 232 -15.12 -2.84 18.94
N VAL A 233 -14.67 -3.06 20.16
CA VAL A 233 -13.54 -2.35 20.76
C VAL A 233 -12.54 -3.41 21.18
N GLU A 234 -11.30 -3.32 20.71
CA GLU A 234 -10.21 -4.22 21.08
C GLU A 234 -9.82 -3.94 22.55
N ASP A 235 -9.59 -5.00 23.33
CA ASP A 235 -9.11 -4.88 24.71
C ASP A 235 -7.77 -4.12 24.74
N ASP A 236 -7.53 -3.36 25.80
CA ASP A 236 -6.33 -2.56 26.02
C ASP A 236 -5.99 -1.56 24.91
N SER A 237 -6.93 -1.31 23.98
CA SER A 237 -6.78 -0.34 22.91
C SER A 237 -6.92 1.11 23.40
N PRO A 238 -6.44 2.12 22.63
CA PRO A 238 -6.73 3.53 22.90
C PRO A 238 -8.22 3.82 23.09
N ALA A 239 -9.07 3.21 22.28
CA ALA A 239 -10.53 3.34 22.38
C ALA A 239 -11.08 2.76 23.68
N ALA A 240 -10.60 1.57 24.09
CA ALA A 240 -11.00 0.94 25.34
C ALA A 240 -10.59 1.80 26.54
N ARG A 241 -9.35 2.27 26.57
CA ARG A 241 -8.86 3.16 27.64
C ARG A 241 -9.63 4.48 27.71
N ALA A 242 -10.11 4.99 26.58
CA ALA A 242 -10.93 6.22 26.52
C ALA A 242 -12.41 5.98 26.84
N GLY A 243 -12.84 4.73 27.06
CA GLY A 243 -14.21 4.41 27.41
C GLY A 243 -15.20 4.38 26.22
N LEU A 244 -14.69 4.23 24.99
CA LEU A 244 -15.52 3.89 23.84
C LEU A 244 -16.12 2.49 24.02
N ALA A 245 -17.36 2.31 23.57
CA ALA A 245 -18.09 1.06 23.71
C ALA A 245 -18.79 0.67 22.39
N GLU A 246 -19.12 -0.61 22.27
CA GLU A 246 -20.00 -1.06 21.17
C GLU A 246 -21.36 -0.33 21.26
N GLY A 247 -21.85 0.12 20.12
CA GLY A 247 -23.08 0.93 20.01
C GLY A 247 -22.86 2.43 20.00
N ASP A 248 -21.66 2.92 20.29
CA ASP A 248 -21.32 4.34 20.11
C ASP A 248 -21.32 4.71 18.63
N LEU A 249 -21.88 5.87 18.28
CA LEU A 249 -21.84 6.41 16.93
C LEU A 249 -20.85 7.58 16.88
N ILE A 250 -19.73 7.43 16.19
CA ILE A 250 -18.75 8.50 16.02
C ILE A 250 -19.28 9.48 14.97
N VAL A 251 -19.51 10.72 15.37
CA VAL A 251 -20.07 11.78 14.50
C VAL A 251 -19.04 12.84 14.13
N LEU A 252 -18.09 13.14 15.05
CA LEU A 252 -16.95 14.02 14.76
C LEU A 252 -15.64 13.36 15.23
N ALA A 253 -14.55 13.67 14.52
CA ALA A 253 -13.19 13.29 14.91
C ALA A 253 -12.24 14.48 14.64
N GLY A 254 -11.54 14.96 15.66
CA GLY A 254 -10.66 16.12 15.54
C GLY A 254 -11.37 17.38 15.01
N GLY A 255 -12.65 17.57 15.40
CA GLY A 255 -13.48 18.68 14.94
C GLY A 255 -14.08 18.53 13.55
N LYS A 256 -13.77 17.47 12.80
CA LYS A 256 -14.30 17.20 11.45
C LYS A 256 -15.47 16.21 11.51
N VAL A 257 -16.48 16.40 10.65
CA VAL A 257 -17.63 15.49 10.51
C VAL A 257 -17.17 14.16 9.93
N VAL A 258 -17.56 13.05 10.58
CA VAL A 258 -17.28 11.70 10.15
C VAL A 258 -18.47 11.12 9.41
N ARG A 259 -18.41 11.04 8.09
CA ARG A 259 -19.41 10.40 7.22
C ARG A 259 -19.00 9.01 6.76
N GLY A 260 -17.67 8.72 6.79
CA GLY A 260 -17.10 7.46 6.34
C GLY A 260 -15.80 7.14 7.06
N ILE A 261 -15.30 5.93 6.80
CA ILE A 261 -14.06 5.46 7.41
C ILE A 261 -12.86 6.32 6.98
N ASP A 262 -12.90 6.90 5.77
CA ASP A 262 -11.82 7.75 5.25
C ASP A 262 -11.71 9.05 6.05
N ASP A 263 -12.83 9.66 6.45
CA ASP A 263 -12.84 10.86 7.31
C ASP A 263 -12.19 10.58 8.67
N LEU A 264 -12.49 9.39 9.24
CA LEU A 264 -11.88 8.97 10.49
C LEU A 264 -10.36 8.74 10.33
N PHE A 265 -9.94 8.09 9.24
CA PHE A 265 -8.52 7.89 8.96
C PHE A 265 -7.78 9.21 8.72
N GLU A 266 -8.40 10.16 8.02
CA GLU A 266 -7.83 11.49 7.80
C GLU A 266 -7.64 12.23 9.14
N ALA A 267 -8.67 12.22 10.00
CA ALA A 267 -8.61 12.84 11.31
C ALA A 267 -7.53 12.21 12.20
N LEU A 268 -7.41 10.87 12.19
CA LEU A 268 -6.37 10.15 12.93
C LEU A 268 -4.97 10.44 12.39
N GLY A 269 -4.82 10.57 11.07
CA GLY A 269 -3.53 10.88 10.44
C GLY A 269 -3.04 12.31 10.70
N ALA A 270 -3.97 13.24 11.03
CA ALA A 270 -3.68 14.63 11.38
C ALA A 270 -3.48 14.85 12.90
N ALA A 271 -3.78 13.82 13.71
CA ALA A 271 -3.71 13.92 15.16
C ALA A 271 -2.26 13.83 15.66
N ASP A 272 -1.91 14.66 16.64
CA ASP A 272 -0.62 14.65 17.32
C ASP A 272 -0.79 14.04 18.73
N GLY A 273 -0.61 12.71 18.81
CA GLY A 273 -0.65 11.94 20.06
C GLY A 273 -2.02 11.79 20.73
N SER A 274 -3.01 12.61 20.40
CA SER A 274 -4.38 12.50 20.92
C SER A 274 -5.42 12.99 19.93
N ILE A 275 -6.66 12.50 20.05
CA ILE A 275 -7.78 12.98 19.25
C ILE A 275 -9.05 13.06 20.09
N GLN A 276 -9.81 14.13 19.91
CA GLN A 276 -11.15 14.23 20.46
C GLN A 276 -12.16 13.66 19.47
N LEU A 277 -13.01 12.76 19.97
CA LEU A 277 -14.15 12.23 19.25
C LEU A 277 -15.44 12.76 19.87
N ILE A 278 -16.41 13.13 19.04
CA ILE A 278 -17.79 13.33 19.52
C ILE A 278 -18.58 12.10 19.10
N ILE A 279 -19.23 11.48 20.06
CA ILE A 279 -20.01 10.27 19.87
C ILE A 279 -21.47 10.48 20.33
N LEU A 280 -22.36 9.69 19.76
CA LEU A 280 -23.72 9.51 20.30
C LEU A 280 -23.80 8.14 20.96
N ARG A 281 -24.02 8.09 22.27
CA ARG A 281 -24.35 6.87 23.03
C ARG A 281 -25.85 6.85 23.29
N GLY A 282 -26.57 6.08 22.48
CA GLY A 282 -28.01 6.21 22.38
C GLY A 282 -28.39 7.55 21.74
N THR A 283 -28.98 8.46 22.53
CA THR A 283 -29.32 9.85 22.14
C THR A 283 -28.35 10.88 22.73
N ASP A 284 -27.50 10.48 23.69
CA ASP A 284 -26.64 11.40 24.43
C ASP A 284 -25.37 11.66 23.64
N GLU A 285 -25.08 12.94 23.38
CA GLU A 285 -23.82 13.37 22.82
C GLU A 285 -22.73 13.42 23.91
N ARG A 286 -21.55 12.90 23.60
CA ARG A 286 -20.41 12.87 24.51
C ARG A 286 -19.13 13.19 23.78
N ALA A 287 -18.28 13.99 24.42
CA ALA A 287 -16.90 14.17 24.01
C ALA A 287 -16.03 13.09 24.66
N VAL A 288 -15.18 12.45 23.87
CA VAL A 288 -14.23 11.40 24.30
C VAL A 288 -12.84 11.78 23.81
N ASP A 289 -11.91 12.01 24.72
CA ASP A 289 -10.53 12.30 24.40
C ASP A 289 -9.74 10.98 24.40
N VAL A 290 -9.18 10.63 23.24
CA VAL A 290 -8.46 9.36 23.03
C VAL A 290 -6.96 9.64 22.91
N GLN A 291 -6.17 9.08 23.82
CA GLN A 291 -4.72 9.04 23.69
C GLN A 291 -4.34 7.94 22.71
N LEU A 292 -3.52 8.28 21.71
CA LEU A 292 -3.24 7.44 20.53
C LEU A 292 -1.92 6.66 20.64
N SER A 293 -1.25 6.75 21.75
CA SER A 293 0.01 6.06 22.10
C SER A 293 -0.24 4.84 22.98
#